data_d9ec73ab5e468d32bf64d6720f9eb9b9
#
_entry.id   d9ec73ab5e468d32bf64d6720f9eb9b9
#
_cell.length_a   1.000
_cell.length_b   1.000
_cell.length_c   1.000
_cell.angle_alpha   90.00
_cell.angle_beta   90.00
_cell.angle_gamma   90.00
#
_symmetry.space_group_name_H-M   'P 1'
#
loop_
_entity.id
_entity.type
_entity.pdbx_description
1 polymer ?
#
loop_
_entity_poly.entity_id
_entity_poly.type
_entity_poly.pdbx_seq_one_letter_code
_entity_poly.pdbx_strand_id
1 'polypeptide(L)'
;MKNILFYNAYRANFGDELTPLIIKKMCEDCKCINIIQKRQRKLDRYIRRSINMSALGSILSILPDKCHIWGTGHNPNYKRVPKNCKVFATRGPISMQYLNDHGYDLKAKDIVFGDHALLIPRLFPEWLKSVDIRHEVTLIPHHNDKNDVANINDKINIVHCNSGVENVINQIRASKKIISSSLHGIIVAEMLNKEAVWLQLPASKKSETDAKYQDYYQSTGRYDVIPAKTLDEAMEMKVAKPIYDDTRLYESFYECLNYGDVDD
;
A
#
# COMPACT_ATOMS: atom_id res chain seq x y z
N MET A 1 6.13 -20.66 -16.19
CA MET A 1 5.37 -19.86 -15.20
C MET A 1 6.40 -19.03 -14.47
N LYS A 2 6.67 -17.82 -14.98
CA LYS A 2 7.92 -17.11 -14.67
C LYS A 2 7.88 -16.31 -13.37
N ASN A 3 6.75 -15.82 -12.89
CA ASN A 3 6.78 -14.82 -11.82
C ASN A 3 5.71 -15.06 -10.76
N ILE A 4 6.14 -15.10 -9.51
CA ILE A 4 5.26 -15.24 -8.36
C ILE A 4 5.38 -13.97 -7.54
N LEU A 5 4.28 -13.29 -7.39
CA LEU A 5 4.17 -12.11 -6.55
C LEU A 5 3.54 -12.46 -5.21
N PHE A 6 4.21 -12.06 -4.15
CA PHE A 6 3.70 -12.23 -2.80
C PHE A 6 2.89 -11.01 -2.39
N TYR A 7 1.73 -11.25 -1.87
CA TYR A 7 0.94 -10.23 -1.20
C TYR A 7 0.35 -10.80 0.09
N ASN A 8 -0.09 -9.92 0.95
CA ASN A 8 -0.72 -10.29 2.20
C ASN A 8 -2.11 -9.67 2.25
N ALA A 9 -3.15 -10.49 2.22
CA ALA A 9 -4.51 -10.07 2.51
C ALA A 9 -4.97 -10.78 3.77
N TYR A 10 -4.84 -10.13 4.90
CA TYR A 10 -5.39 -10.60 6.16
C TYR A 10 -6.79 -10.02 6.34
N ARG A 11 -7.81 -10.89 6.43
CA ARG A 11 -9.20 -10.50 6.66
C ARG A 11 -9.82 -9.60 5.57
N ALA A 12 -9.66 -9.95 4.29
CA ALA A 12 -10.32 -9.22 3.19
C ALA A 12 -10.11 -7.69 3.26
N ASN A 13 -8.86 -7.23 3.32
CA ASN A 13 -8.53 -5.81 3.33
C ASN A 13 -8.39 -5.31 1.87
N PHE A 14 -9.22 -4.35 1.47
CA PHE A 14 -9.24 -3.85 0.09
C PHE A 14 -7.85 -3.37 -0.38
N GLY A 15 -7.08 -2.73 0.50
CA GLY A 15 -5.74 -2.25 0.19
C GLY A 15 -4.81 -3.39 -0.22
N ASP A 16 -4.80 -4.47 0.56
CA ASP A 16 -4.00 -5.65 0.26
C ASP A 16 -4.49 -6.36 -1.01
N GLU A 17 -5.82 -6.38 -1.24
CA GLU A 17 -6.46 -6.97 -2.41
C GLU A 17 -6.27 -6.17 -3.70
N LEU A 18 -5.82 -4.92 -3.64
CA LEU A 18 -5.38 -4.16 -4.82
C LEU A 18 -4.16 -4.81 -5.49
N THR A 19 -3.29 -5.49 -4.76
CA THR A 19 -2.09 -6.11 -5.33
C THR A 19 -2.40 -7.02 -6.51
N PRO A 20 -3.24 -8.06 -6.39
CA PRO A 20 -3.52 -8.93 -7.53
C PRO A 20 -4.20 -8.20 -8.70
N LEU A 21 -4.97 -7.14 -8.44
CA LEU A 21 -5.60 -6.35 -9.50
C LEU A 21 -4.57 -5.52 -10.28
N ILE A 22 -3.69 -4.81 -9.57
CA ILE A 22 -2.60 -4.03 -10.17
C ILE A 22 -1.67 -4.94 -10.98
N ILE A 23 -1.25 -6.05 -10.38
CA ILE A 23 -0.33 -6.99 -11.03
C ILE A 23 -0.96 -7.60 -12.28
N LYS A 24 -2.23 -7.98 -12.26
CA LYS A 24 -2.91 -8.53 -13.44
C LYS A 24 -2.97 -7.53 -14.60
N LYS A 25 -3.09 -6.23 -14.30
CA LYS A 25 -3.03 -5.17 -15.31
C LYS A 25 -1.62 -5.00 -15.90
N MET A 26 -0.57 -5.25 -15.13
CA MET A 26 0.82 -5.10 -15.56
C MET A 26 1.39 -6.38 -16.18
N CYS A 27 0.94 -7.54 -15.70
CA CYS A 27 1.44 -8.85 -16.12
C CYS A 27 0.31 -9.88 -15.97
N GLU A 28 -0.39 -10.18 -17.06
CA GLU A 28 -1.54 -11.09 -17.07
C GLU A 28 -1.17 -12.50 -16.62
N ASP A 29 0.02 -12.99 -17.03
CA ASP A 29 0.52 -14.33 -16.72
C ASP A 29 1.19 -14.44 -15.34
N CYS A 30 1.34 -13.35 -14.62
CA CYS A 30 1.94 -13.34 -13.30
C CYS A 30 0.99 -13.93 -12.25
N LYS A 31 1.53 -14.79 -11.39
CA LYS A 31 0.76 -15.42 -10.32
C LYS A 31 0.92 -14.68 -9.01
N CYS A 32 -0.18 -14.21 -8.45
CA CYS A 32 -0.21 -13.65 -7.11
C CYS A 32 -0.45 -14.73 -6.04
N ILE A 33 0.32 -14.68 -4.95
CA ILE A 33 0.21 -15.60 -3.83
C ILE A 33 0.01 -14.83 -2.54
N ASN A 34 -1.11 -15.10 -1.86
CA ASN A 34 -1.31 -14.64 -0.50
C ASN A 34 -0.43 -15.48 0.45
N ILE A 35 0.58 -14.82 1.05
CA ILE A 35 1.60 -15.51 1.87
C ILE A 35 1.07 -15.98 3.23
N ILE A 36 0.00 -15.38 3.74
CA ILE A 36 -0.64 -15.83 5.00
C ILE A 36 -1.42 -17.14 4.81
N GLN A 37 -2.09 -17.30 3.68
CA GLN A 37 -2.93 -18.46 3.43
C GLN A 37 -2.14 -19.73 3.08
N LYS A 38 -0.86 -19.61 2.73
CA LYS A 38 -0.02 -20.76 2.40
C LYS A 38 0.94 -21.11 3.53
N ARG A 39 0.83 -22.34 4.03
CA ARG A 39 1.79 -22.91 4.98
C ARG A 39 3.20 -22.86 4.38
N GLN A 40 4.18 -22.43 5.18
CA GLN A 40 5.58 -22.16 4.81
C GLN A 40 6.23 -23.29 3.95
N ARG A 41 5.95 -24.56 4.25
CA ARG A 41 6.48 -25.71 3.48
C ARG A 41 6.01 -25.79 2.01
N LYS A 42 4.85 -25.19 1.68
CA LYS A 42 4.39 -25.08 0.28
C LYS A 42 5.00 -23.88 -0.43
N LEU A 43 5.33 -22.84 0.33
CA LEU A 43 6.00 -21.65 -0.18
C LEU A 43 7.40 -22.00 -0.72
N ASP A 44 8.19 -22.78 0.03
CA ASP A 44 9.56 -23.16 -0.35
C ASP A 44 9.64 -23.87 -1.71
N ARG A 45 8.59 -24.61 -2.09
CA ARG A 45 8.54 -25.28 -3.40
C ARG A 45 8.34 -24.30 -4.57
N TYR A 46 7.66 -23.19 -4.34
CA TYR A 46 7.48 -22.14 -5.34
C TYR A 46 8.71 -21.24 -5.45
N ILE A 47 9.38 -20.96 -4.32
CA ILE A 47 10.57 -20.11 -4.23
C ILE A 47 11.73 -20.66 -5.08
N ARG A 48 11.86 -21.97 -5.20
CA ARG A 48 13.00 -22.62 -5.89
C ARG A 48 12.94 -22.60 -7.41
N ARG A 49 11.83 -22.19 -8.03
CA ARG A 49 11.57 -22.34 -9.47
C ARG A 49 11.10 -21.08 -10.18
N SER A 50 11.09 -19.94 -9.53
CA SER A 50 10.55 -18.71 -10.10
C SER A 50 11.14 -17.48 -9.42
N ILE A 51 11.14 -16.35 -10.12
CA ILE A 51 11.43 -15.06 -9.53
C ILE A 51 10.33 -14.74 -8.53
N ASN A 52 10.73 -14.51 -7.28
CA ASN A 52 9.82 -14.17 -6.19
C ASN A 52 9.88 -12.68 -5.96
N MET A 53 8.77 -11.99 -6.12
CA MET A 53 8.69 -10.55 -5.95
C MET A 53 7.67 -10.18 -4.88
N SER A 54 8.01 -9.22 -4.04
CA SER A 54 7.05 -8.64 -3.11
C SER A 54 6.33 -7.48 -3.76
N ALA A 55 5.08 -7.34 -3.40
CA ALA A 55 4.27 -6.21 -3.81
C ALA A 55 3.74 -5.44 -2.59
N LEU A 56 2.63 -4.76 -2.74
CA LEU A 56 1.97 -3.85 -1.84
C LEU A 56 1.84 -4.35 -0.39
N GLY A 57 1.88 -3.42 0.56
CA GLY A 57 1.66 -3.66 1.98
C GLY A 57 2.92 -3.53 2.85
N SER A 58 2.75 -3.60 4.15
CA SER A 58 3.85 -3.58 5.11
C SER A 58 4.36 -4.98 5.40
N ILE A 59 4.77 -5.72 4.35
CA ILE A 59 5.09 -7.14 4.40
C ILE A 59 6.59 -7.46 4.37
N LEU A 60 7.45 -6.45 4.37
CA LEU A 60 8.90 -6.61 4.26
C LEU A 60 9.45 -7.69 5.21
N SER A 61 8.98 -7.69 6.46
CA SER A 61 9.48 -8.60 7.50
C SER A 61 9.01 -10.05 7.38
N ILE A 62 8.02 -10.34 6.54
CA ILE A 62 7.50 -11.69 6.34
C ILE A 62 7.87 -12.29 4.99
N LEU A 63 8.60 -11.53 4.17
CA LEU A 63 9.07 -11.99 2.87
C LEU A 63 10.11 -13.12 3.03
N PRO A 64 10.18 -14.08 2.11
CA PRO A 64 11.26 -15.04 2.06
C PRO A 64 12.60 -14.35 1.75
N ASP A 65 13.71 -15.02 2.10
CA ASP A 65 15.03 -14.61 1.65
C ASP A 65 15.17 -14.82 0.14
N LYS A 66 16.09 -14.10 -0.50
CA LYS A 66 16.33 -14.15 -1.96
C LYS A 66 15.12 -13.80 -2.82
N CYS A 67 14.22 -12.96 -2.31
CA CYS A 67 13.13 -12.40 -3.11
C CYS A 67 13.52 -11.03 -3.69
N HIS A 68 12.77 -10.59 -4.68
CA HIS A 68 12.87 -9.23 -5.17
C HIS A 68 11.91 -8.33 -4.38
N ILE A 69 12.37 -7.15 -3.98
CA ILE A 69 11.57 -6.17 -3.25
C ILE A 69 11.15 -5.07 -4.22
N TRP A 70 9.83 -4.94 -4.39
CA TRP A 70 9.23 -3.92 -5.24
C TRP A 70 8.05 -3.24 -4.53
N GLY A 71 8.30 -2.07 -3.90
CA GLY A 71 7.31 -1.16 -3.31
C GLY A 71 6.74 -1.53 -1.94
N THR A 72 7.10 -2.68 -1.36
CA THR A 72 6.65 -3.03 -0.01
C THR A 72 7.29 -2.15 1.06
N GLY A 73 6.56 -1.94 2.16
CA GLY A 73 7.03 -1.18 3.31
C GLY A 73 7.38 -2.03 4.52
N HIS A 74 8.12 -1.40 5.42
CA HIS A 74 8.42 -1.96 6.75
C HIS A 74 7.22 -1.80 7.69
N ASN A 75 7.04 -2.80 8.57
CA ASN A 75 6.17 -2.73 9.75
C ASN A 75 7.05 -2.85 11.00
N PRO A 76 7.21 -1.80 11.80
CA PRO A 76 8.09 -1.79 12.98
C PRO A 76 7.76 -2.82 14.07
N ASN A 77 6.56 -3.40 14.04
CA ASN A 77 6.21 -4.48 14.97
C ASN A 77 6.94 -5.80 14.68
N TYR A 78 7.61 -5.90 13.53
CA TYR A 78 8.37 -7.09 13.13
C TYR A 78 9.84 -6.75 12.94
N LYS A 79 10.73 -7.54 13.53
CA LYS A 79 12.19 -7.30 13.51
C LYS A 79 12.94 -8.06 12.42
N ARG A 80 12.29 -9.03 11.74
CA ARG A 80 12.96 -9.82 10.72
C ARG A 80 13.14 -9.00 9.44
N VAL A 81 14.31 -9.10 8.84
CA VAL A 81 14.63 -8.57 7.50
C VAL A 81 14.97 -9.75 6.58
N PRO A 82 14.36 -9.83 5.39
CA PRO A 82 14.75 -10.86 4.43
C PRO A 82 16.19 -10.64 3.98
N LYS A 83 16.93 -11.73 3.72
CA LYS A 83 18.35 -11.69 3.35
C LYS A 83 18.54 -11.91 1.86
N ASN A 84 19.62 -11.31 1.31
CA ASN A 84 20.03 -11.51 -0.09
C ASN A 84 18.91 -11.20 -1.09
N CYS A 85 18.12 -10.16 -0.82
CA CYS A 85 17.08 -9.68 -1.72
C CYS A 85 17.64 -8.60 -2.64
N LYS A 86 17.18 -8.59 -3.90
CA LYS A 86 17.38 -7.44 -4.79
C LYS A 86 16.26 -6.44 -4.54
N VAL A 87 16.61 -5.18 -4.36
CA VAL A 87 15.66 -4.11 -4.09
C VAL A 87 15.53 -3.21 -5.32
N PHE A 88 14.34 -3.10 -5.86
CA PHE A 88 14.02 -2.23 -7.01
C PHE A 88 13.24 -1.01 -6.56
N ALA A 89 12.29 -1.21 -5.64
CA ALA A 89 11.53 -0.14 -5.03
C ALA A 89 11.17 -0.46 -3.59
N THR A 90 11.05 0.57 -2.75
CA THR A 90 10.43 0.50 -1.41
C THR A 90 9.25 1.47 -1.36
N ARG A 91 8.32 1.27 -0.42
CA ARG A 91 7.19 2.22 -0.25
C ARG A 91 7.69 3.64 -0.04
N GLY A 92 8.77 3.83 0.69
CA GLY A 92 9.38 5.13 0.91
C GLY A 92 10.75 5.04 1.57
N PRO A 93 11.34 6.20 1.89
CA PRO A 93 12.70 6.29 2.43
C PRO A 93 12.87 5.64 3.80
N ILE A 94 11.82 5.59 4.64
CA ILE A 94 11.89 4.93 5.95
C ILE A 94 12.07 3.42 5.79
N SER A 95 11.37 2.81 4.83
CA SER A 95 11.55 1.39 4.52
C SER A 95 12.93 1.08 3.94
N MET A 96 13.48 1.97 3.10
CA MET A 96 14.86 1.85 2.62
C MET A 96 15.86 1.96 3.76
N GLN A 97 15.70 2.95 4.64
CA GLN A 97 16.58 3.14 5.79
C GLN A 97 16.56 1.91 6.71
N TYR A 98 15.36 1.34 6.95
CA TYR A 98 15.26 0.10 7.73
C TYR A 98 16.07 -1.06 7.12
N LEU A 99 16.08 -1.21 5.80
CA LEU A 99 16.91 -2.20 5.12
C LEU A 99 18.39 -1.92 5.33
N ASN A 100 18.82 -0.65 5.20
CA ASN A 100 20.21 -0.25 5.40
C ASN A 100 20.70 -0.51 6.83
N ASP A 101 19.86 -0.22 7.83
CA ASP A 101 20.18 -0.49 9.25
C ASP A 101 20.36 -1.99 9.54
N HIS A 102 19.95 -2.85 8.58
CA HIS A 102 20.04 -4.30 8.68
C HIS A 102 20.96 -4.95 7.62
N GLY A 103 21.92 -4.18 7.12
CA GLY A 103 23.02 -4.70 6.30
C GLY A 103 22.84 -4.60 4.78
N TYR A 104 21.84 -3.86 4.31
CA TYR A 104 21.78 -3.43 2.92
C TYR A 104 22.59 -2.15 2.73
N ASP A 105 23.08 -1.90 1.52
CA ASP A 105 23.75 -0.64 1.11
C ASP A 105 22.98 -0.01 -0.05
N LEU A 106 21.79 0.52 0.27
CA LEU A 106 20.89 1.15 -0.71
C LEU A 106 21.09 2.66 -0.71
N LYS A 107 21.17 3.24 -1.91
CA LYS A 107 21.26 4.68 -2.08
C LYS A 107 19.95 5.21 -2.67
N ALA A 108 19.43 6.29 -2.12
CA ALA A 108 18.14 6.85 -2.53
C ALA A 108 18.06 7.19 -4.03
N LYS A 109 19.18 7.50 -4.68
CA LYS A 109 19.23 7.75 -6.12
C LYS A 109 19.04 6.49 -6.99
N ASP A 110 19.28 5.30 -6.42
CA ASP A 110 19.24 4.02 -7.13
C ASP A 110 17.95 3.24 -6.82
N ILE A 111 17.16 3.69 -5.87
CA ILE A 111 15.93 3.02 -5.42
C ILE A 111 14.70 3.88 -5.73
N VAL A 112 13.70 3.27 -6.30
CA VAL A 112 12.40 3.92 -6.53
C VAL A 112 11.59 3.91 -5.23
N PHE A 113 10.98 5.05 -4.90
CA PHE A 113 10.03 5.14 -3.80
C PHE A 113 8.60 5.16 -4.33
N GLY A 114 7.72 4.39 -3.73
CA GLY A 114 6.31 4.42 -4.05
C GLY A 114 5.56 3.17 -3.62
N ASP A 115 4.32 3.38 -3.20
CA ASP A 115 3.33 2.34 -3.03
C ASP A 115 2.68 2.03 -4.39
N HIS A 116 2.38 0.77 -4.69
CA HIS A 116 1.81 0.39 -5.99
C HIS A 116 0.45 1.03 -6.29
N ALA A 117 -0.31 1.39 -5.25
CA ALA A 117 -1.56 2.10 -5.44
C ALA A 117 -1.38 3.47 -6.12
N LEU A 118 -0.14 4.02 -6.14
CA LEU A 118 0.20 5.20 -6.94
C LEU A 118 0.06 4.97 -8.46
N LEU A 119 0.05 3.71 -8.91
CA LEU A 119 -0.17 3.34 -10.31
C LEU A 119 -1.67 3.32 -10.72
N ILE A 120 -2.59 3.53 -9.79
CA ILE A 120 -4.04 3.50 -10.07
C ILE A 120 -4.43 4.42 -11.23
N PRO A 121 -3.99 5.67 -11.32
CA PRO A 121 -4.37 6.55 -12.43
C PRO A 121 -3.98 6.01 -13.81
N ARG A 122 -2.82 5.38 -13.89
CA ARG A 122 -2.29 4.78 -15.12
C ARG A 122 -3.01 3.49 -15.51
N LEU A 123 -3.26 2.63 -14.53
CA LEU A 123 -3.74 1.26 -14.77
C LEU A 123 -5.26 1.15 -14.81
N PHE A 124 -5.97 2.07 -14.16
CA PHE A 124 -7.42 2.10 -14.02
C PHE A 124 -7.99 3.49 -14.36
N PRO A 125 -7.75 4.03 -15.56
CA PRO A 125 -8.24 5.36 -15.93
C PRO A 125 -9.77 5.47 -15.88
N GLU A 126 -10.49 4.33 -15.98
CA GLU A 126 -11.95 4.27 -15.81
C GLU A 126 -12.39 4.64 -14.40
N TRP A 127 -11.56 4.48 -13.38
CA TRP A 127 -11.88 4.88 -12.01
C TRP A 127 -11.80 6.39 -11.80
N LEU A 128 -11.10 7.12 -12.68
CA LEU A 128 -11.00 8.59 -12.65
C LEU A 128 -12.18 9.29 -13.31
N LYS A 129 -13.04 8.55 -14.04
CA LYS A 129 -14.24 9.14 -14.64
C LYS A 129 -15.13 9.71 -13.54
N SER A 130 -15.68 10.90 -13.78
CA SER A 130 -16.59 11.55 -12.84
C SER A 130 -17.82 10.69 -12.55
N VAL A 131 -18.26 10.75 -11.33
CA VAL A 131 -19.52 10.15 -10.85
C VAL A 131 -20.25 11.18 -9.98
N ASP A 132 -21.54 10.98 -9.78
CA ASP A 132 -22.31 11.84 -8.89
C ASP A 132 -21.78 11.76 -7.46
N ILE A 133 -21.57 12.91 -6.85
CA ILE A 133 -21.17 13.02 -5.46
C ILE A 133 -22.40 12.78 -4.58
N ARG A 134 -22.29 11.79 -3.72
CA ARG A 134 -23.37 11.41 -2.79
C ARG A 134 -23.03 11.71 -1.34
N HIS A 135 -21.74 11.86 -1.03
CA HIS A 135 -21.25 12.05 0.33
C HIS A 135 -20.29 13.24 0.41
N GLU A 136 -20.53 14.15 1.34
CA GLU A 136 -19.61 15.24 1.63
C GLU A 136 -18.30 14.67 2.22
N VAL A 137 -18.46 13.73 3.16
CA VAL A 137 -17.33 13.06 3.83
C VAL A 137 -17.61 11.56 3.92
N THR A 138 -16.60 10.76 3.60
CA THR A 138 -16.59 9.32 3.87
C THR A 138 -15.41 8.97 4.77
N LEU A 139 -15.71 8.26 5.85
CA LEU A 139 -14.71 7.69 6.76
C LEU A 139 -14.36 6.26 6.35
N ILE A 140 -13.07 5.98 6.17
CA ILE A 140 -12.55 4.64 5.91
C ILE A 140 -11.67 4.22 7.09
N PRO A 141 -12.23 3.53 8.10
CA PRO A 141 -11.47 3.10 9.26
C PRO A 141 -10.57 1.91 8.92
N HIS A 142 -9.41 1.87 9.59
CA HIS A 142 -8.59 0.66 9.64
C HIS A 142 -9.38 -0.49 10.27
N HIS A 143 -9.10 -1.74 9.90
CA HIS A 143 -9.86 -2.89 10.40
C HIS A 143 -9.84 -3.03 11.94
N ASN A 144 -8.80 -2.51 12.61
CA ASN A 144 -8.70 -2.49 14.06
C ASN A 144 -9.57 -1.43 14.72
N ASP A 145 -9.99 -0.39 13.98
CA ASP A 145 -10.74 0.76 14.49
C ASP A 145 -12.26 0.55 14.40
N LYS A 146 -12.71 -0.65 14.07
CA LYS A 146 -14.15 -0.94 13.90
C LYS A 146 -15.00 -0.54 15.11
N ASN A 147 -14.48 -0.75 16.31
CA ASN A 147 -15.19 -0.39 17.54
C ASN A 147 -15.12 1.12 17.85
N ASP A 148 -14.02 1.76 17.47
CA ASP A 148 -13.82 3.21 17.69
C ASP A 148 -14.80 4.04 16.86
N VAL A 149 -15.27 3.51 15.74
CA VAL A 149 -16.22 4.21 14.84
C VAL A 149 -17.68 3.78 15.00
N ALA A 150 -17.96 2.81 15.85
CA ALA A 150 -19.32 2.26 16.00
C ALA A 150 -20.38 3.27 16.47
N ASN A 151 -19.96 4.34 17.15
CA ASN A 151 -20.82 5.38 17.71
C ASN A 151 -20.69 6.73 16.97
N ILE A 152 -20.05 6.74 15.79
CA ILE A 152 -19.94 7.97 15.00
C ILE A 152 -21.33 8.29 14.41
N ASN A 153 -21.67 9.56 14.41
CA ASN A 153 -22.96 10.11 13.98
C ASN A 153 -23.34 9.61 12.56
N ASP A 154 -24.60 9.23 12.37
CA ASP A 154 -25.21 8.73 11.12
C ASP A 154 -25.07 9.67 9.91
N LYS A 155 -24.63 10.91 10.11
CA LYS A 155 -24.40 11.89 9.04
C LYS A 155 -23.15 11.64 8.20
N ILE A 156 -22.23 10.76 8.66
CA ILE A 156 -20.99 10.46 7.96
C ILE A 156 -21.09 9.07 7.35
N ASN A 157 -20.83 8.98 6.05
CA ASN A 157 -20.73 7.68 5.39
C ASN A 157 -19.50 6.92 5.90
N ILE A 158 -19.71 5.72 6.41
CA ILE A 158 -18.61 4.86 6.90
C ILE A 158 -18.48 3.65 5.99
N VAL A 159 -17.28 3.45 5.45
CA VAL A 159 -16.97 2.33 4.56
C VAL A 159 -15.82 1.51 5.14
N HIS A 160 -16.11 0.31 5.56
CA HIS A 160 -15.09 -0.56 6.14
C HIS A 160 -14.13 -1.10 5.05
N CYS A 161 -12.83 -1.18 5.39
CA CYS A 161 -11.79 -1.66 4.48
C CYS A 161 -11.97 -3.13 4.04
N ASN A 162 -12.86 -3.88 4.66
CA ASN A 162 -13.22 -5.25 4.28
C ASN A 162 -14.51 -5.37 3.46
N SER A 163 -15.03 -4.26 2.93
CA SER A 163 -16.27 -4.26 2.11
C SER A 163 -16.03 -4.63 0.65
N GLY A 164 -14.82 -5.08 0.30
CA GLY A 164 -14.42 -5.39 -1.07
C GLY A 164 -13.90 -4.18 -1.86
N VAL A 165 -12.96 -4.44 -2.78
CA VAL A 165 -12.26 -3.37 -3.52
C VAL A 165 -13.23 -2.49 -4.29
N GLU A 166 -14.12 -3.09 -5.06
CA GLU A 166 -15.07 -2.36 -5.92
C GLU A 166 -15.96 -1.43 -5.10
N ASN A 167 -16.51 -1.92 -3.98
CA ASN A 167 -17.36 -1.10 -3.13
C ASN A 167 -16.58 0.09 -2.55
N VAL A 168 -15.37 -0.14 -2.00
CA VAL A 168 -14.56 0.94 -1.42
C VAL A 168 -14.20 1.98 -2.48
N ILE A 169 -13.77 1.57 -3.67
CA ILE A 169 -13.47 2.47 -4.80
C ILE A 169 -14.68 3.31 -5.17
N ASN A 170 -15.86 2.70 -5.31
CA ASN A 170 -17.09 3.41 -5.68
C ASN A 170 -17.52 4.43 -4.61
N GLN A 171 -17.36 4.11 -3.35
CA GLN A 171 -17.65 5.02 -2.25
C GLN A 171 -16.64 6.20 -2.19
N ILE A 172 -15.35 5.94 -2.42
CA ILE A 172 -14.34 7.00 -2.53
C ILE A 172 -14.70 7.94 -3.69
N ARG A 173 -15.02 7.40 -4.87
CA ARG A 173 -15.38 8.20 -6.05
C ARG A 173 -16.61 9.08 -5.81
N ALA A 174 -17.60 8.55 -5.10
CA ALA A 174 -18.85 9.26 -4.79
C ALA A 174 -18.74 10.25 -3.61
N SER A 175 -17.52 10.49 -3.10
CA SER A 175 -17.27 11.38 -1.95
C SER A 175 -16.49 12.60 -2.37
N LYS A 176 -16.68 13.73 -1.67
CA LYS A 176 -15.85 14.94 -1.83
C LYS A 176 -14.52 14.80 -1.07
N LYS A 177 -14.59 14.37 0.19
CA LYS A 177 -13.46 14.24 1.11
C LYS A 177 -13.44 12.85 1.74
N ILE A 178 -12.25 12.30 1.87
CA ILE A 178 -12.00 11.03 2.57
C ILE A 178 -11.24 11.30 3.86
N ILE A 179 -11.74 10.79 4.96
CA ILE A 179 -11.01 10.71 6.23
C ILE A 179 -10.69 9.24 6.46
N SER A 180 -9.44 8.92 6.75
CA SER A 180 -9.09 7.51 6.88
C SER A 180 -8.03 7.25 7.94
N SER A 181 -8.25 6.23 8.74
CA SER A 181 -7.22 5.61 9.59
C SER A 181 -6.59 4.37 8.94
N SER A 182 -6.89 4.12 7.66
CA SER A 182 -6.23 3.11 6.83
C SER A 182 -5.32 3.79 5.81
N LEU A 183 -4.05 3.36 5.72
CA LEU A 183 -3.10 3.93 4.77
C LEU A 183 -3.61 3.84 3.33
N HIS A 184 -4.13 2.70 2.89
CA HIS A 184 -4.65 2.56 1.53
C HIS A 184 -5.92 3.36 1.29
N GLY A 185 -6.71 3.64 2.34
CA GLY A 185 -7.83 4.58 2.24
C GLY A 185 -7.37 5.99 1.84
N ILE A 186 -6.22 6.42 2.34
CA ILE A 186 -5.59 7.69 1.99
C ILE A 186 -5.03 7.64 0.57
N ILE A 187 -4.14 6.67 0.28
CA ILE A 187 -3.44 6.58 -1.01
C ILE A 187 -4.44 6.50 -2.16
N VAL A 188 -5.43 5.61 -2.05
CA VAL A 188 -6.43 5.41 -3.11
C VAL A 188 -7.29 6.64 -3.31
N ALA A 189 -7.69 7.32 -2.23
CA ALA A 189 -8.44 8.57 -2.33
C ALA A 189 -7.65 9.64 -3.08
N GLU A 190 -6.38 9.83 -2.76
CA GLU A 190 -5.52 10.80 -3.44
C GLU A 190 -5.33 10.44 -4.92
N MET A 191 -5.17 9.17 -5.26
CA MET A 191 -5.04 8.71 -6.65
C MET A 191 -6.34 8.84 -7.45
N LEU A 192 -7.48 8.89 -6.77
CA LEU A 192 -8.78 9.20 -7.36
C LEU A 192 -9.12 10.71 -7.31
N ASN A 193 -8.12 11.57 -7.08
CA ASN A 193 -8.23 13.03 -7.00
C ASN A 193 -9.17 13.52 -5.89
N LYS A 194 -9.28 12.77 -4.80
CA LYS A 194 -10.06 13.19 -3.62
C LYS A 194 -9.16 13.82 -2.59
N GLU A 195 -9.71 14.77 -1.83
CA GLU A 195 -9.05 15.22 -0.61
C GLU A 195 -9.02 14.07 0.40
N ALA A 196 -7.85 13.79 0.97
CA ALA A 196 -7.67 12.71 1.94
C ALA A 196 -6.97 13.21 3.20
N VAL A 197 -7.50 12.86 4.37
CA VAL A 197 -6.94 13.22 5.66
C VAL A 197 -6.66 11.98 6.48
N TRP A 198 -5.48 11.91 7.04
CA TRP A 198 -5.10 10.86 7.97
C TRP A 198 -5.71 11.13 9.35
N LEU A 199 -6.58 10.24 9.80
CA LEU A 199 -7.14 10.20 11.15
C LEU A 199 -6.44 9.11 11.96
N GLN A 200 -5.93 9.44 13.13
CA GLN A 200 -5.34 8.46 14.05
C GLN A 200 -6.32 8.10 15.16
N LEU A 201 -6.87 6.92 15.11
CA LEU A 201 -7.78 6.36 16.11
C LEU A 201 -7.06 5.50 17.16
N PRO A 202 -7.61 5.33 18.37
CA PRO A 202 -6.92 4.64 19.48
C PRO A 202 -6.51 3.21 19.18
N ALA A 203 -7.34 2.41 18.50
CA ALA A 203 -7.03 1.00 18.24
C ALA A 203 -5.97 0.83 17.16
N SER A 204 -6.03 1.60 16.06
CA SER A 204 -4.96 1.60 15.05
C SER A 204 -3.66 2.15 15.60
N LYS A 205 -3.69 3.18 16.47
CA LYS A 205 -2.50 3.71 17.12
C LYS A 205 -1.75 2.67 17.94
N LYS A 206 -2.44 1.73 18.58
CA LYS A 206 -1.82 0.66 19.35
C LYS A 206 -1.19 -0.43 18.48
N SER A 207 -1.78 -0.70 17.32
CA SER A 207 -1.41 -1.81 16.45
C SER A 207 -0.54 -1.41 15.26
N GLU A 208 -0.55 -0.14 14.90
CA GLU A 208 0.12 0.42 13.75
C GLU A 208 1.02 1.57 14.20
N THR A 209 2.12 1.76 13.49
CA THR A 209 3.01 2.87 13.75
C THR A 209 2.81 3.99 12.73
N ASP A 210 3.10 5.21 13.13
CA ASP A 210 3.05 6.36 12.24
C ASP A 210 4.05 6.23 11.08
N ALA A 211 5.08 5.40 11.26
CA ALA A 211 6.14 5.18 10.28
C ALA A 211 5.63 4.77 8.89
N LYS A 212 4.57 3.95 8.81
CA LYS A 212 4.03 3.53 7.49
C LYS A 212 3.37 4.69 6.73
N TYR A 213 2.74 5.63 7.45
CA TYR A 213 2.14 6.82 6.85
C TYR A 213 3.23 7.81 6.45
N GLN A 214 4.19 8.06 7.34
CA GLN A 214 5.33 8.93 7.05
C GLN A 214 6.16 8.42 5.88
N ASP A 215 6.36 7.11 5.77
CA ASP A 215 7.05 6.48 4.66
C ASP A 215 6.37 6.77 3.31
N TYR A 216 5.02 6.70 3.27
CA TYR A 216 4.23 7.07 2.11
C TYR A 216 4.28 8.58 1.83
N TYR A 217 4.03 9.42 2.85
CA TYR A 217 4.03 10.86 2.64
C TYR A 217 5.38 11.38 2.14
N GLN A 218 6.48 10.89 2.71
CA GLN A 218 7.83 11.24 2.26
C GLN A 218 8.11 10.77 0.83
N SER A 219 7.61 9.61 0.42
CA SER A 219 7.73 9.13 -0.96
C SER A 219 7.02 10.01 -1.98
N THR A 220 6.09 10.83 -1.52
CA THR A 220 5.32 11.80 -2.33
C THR A 220 5.66 13.25 -2.03
N GLY A 221 6.86 13.51 -1.46
CA GLY A 221 7.40 14.85 -1.25
C GLY A 221 6.79 15.62 -0.07
N ARG A 222 6.11 14.94 0.85
CA ARG A 222 5.40 15.55 1.99
C ARG A 222 6.02 15.09 3.31
N TYR A 223 6.69 15.99 4.03
CA TYR A 223 7.48 15.64 5.22
C TYR A 223 6.80 16.03 6.54
N ASP A 224 5.85 16.98 6.50
CA ASP A 224 5.26 17.60 7.69
C ASP A 224 3.80 17.18 7.92
N VAL A 225 3.37 16.05 7.33
CA VAL A 225 2.00 15.58 7.52
C VAL A 225 1.85 14.93 8.89
N ILE A 226 0.92 15.45 9.68
CA ILE A 226 0.54 14.92 10.98
C ILE A 226 -0.89 14.39 10.92
N PRO A 227 -1.23 13.36 11.72
CA PRO A 227 -2.60 12.87 11.78
C PRO A 227 -3.52 13.80 12.57
N ALA A 228 -4.76 13.94 12.13
CA ALA A 228 -5.84 14.42 12.98
C ALA A 228 -6.06 13.44 14.14
N LYS A 229 -6.40 13.96 15.32
CA LYS A 229 -6.67 13.16 16.52
C LYS A 229 -8.16 12.96 16.77
N THR A 230 -8.98 13.81 16.19
CA THR A 230 -10.45 13.73 16.24
C THR A 230 -11.04 13.85 14.85
N LEU A 231 -12.28 13.42 14.72
CA LEU A 231 -13.01 13.53 13.46
C LEU A 231 -13.25 15.00 13.08
N ASP A 232 -13.58 15.85 14.06
CA ASP A 232 -13.81 17.28 13.84
C ASP A 232 -12.54 17.96 13.33
N GLU A 233 -11.40 17.68 13.94
CA GLU A 233 -10.09 18.13 13.45
C GLU A 233 -9.85 17.66 12.01
N ALA A 234 -10.12 16.38 11.70
CA ALA A 234 -9.95 15.84 10.35
C ALA A 234 -10.87 16.49 9.32
N MET A 235 -12.06 16.90 9.72
CA MET A 235 -13.00 17.62 8.83
C MET A 235 -12.46 18.98 8.40
N GLU A 236 -11.79 19.70 9.30
CA GLU A 236 -11.21 21.03 9.04
C GLU A 236 -9.82 20.98 8.39
N MET A 237 -9.07 19.89 8.58
CA MET A 237 -7.73 19.76 8.04
C MET A 237 -7.72 19.71 6.52
N LYS A 238 -6.68 20.33 5.93
CA LYS A 238 -6.30 20.20 4.52
C LYS A 238 -4.90 19.62 4.44
N VAL A 239 -4.69 18.68 3.54
CA VAL A 239 -3.40 18.05 3.30
C VAL A 239 -2.94 18.41 1.89
N ALA A 240 -1.68 18.74 1.74
CA ALA A 240 -1.09 19.01 0.43
C ALA A 240 -1.22 17.77 -0.48
N LYS A 241 -1.50 18.00 -1.75
CA LYS A 241 -1.57 16.91 -2.73
C LYS A 241 -0.21 16.23 -2.90
N PRO A 242 -0.19 14.93 -3.21
CA PRO A 242 1.05 14.24 -3.52
C PRO A 242 1.73 14.85 -4.75
N ILE A 243 3.06 14.99 -4.69
CA ILE A 243 3.89 15.32 -5.83
C ILE A 243 4.60 14.01 -6.21
N TYR A 244 4.14 13.38 -7.28
CA TYR A 244 4.62 12.06 -7.66
C TYR A 244 4.53 11.82 -9.17
N ASP A 245 5.63 11.32 -9.73
CA ASP A 245 5.68 10.77 -11.09
C ASP A 245 5.77 9.24 -10.99
N ASP A 246 4.77 8.56 -11.50
CA ASP A 246 4.64 7.10 -11.40
C ASP A 246 5.50 6.33 -12.43
N THR A 247 6.15 7.05 -13.35
CA THR A 247 6.89 6.46 -14.48
C THR A 247 7.97 5.49 -13.98
N ARG A 248 8.82 5.93 -13.04
CA ARG A 248 9.90 5.09 -12.51
C ARG A 248 9.39 3.90 -11.72
N LEU A 249 8.28 4.05 -10.99
CA LEU A 249 7.66 2.93 -10.28
C LEU A 249 7.11 1.88 -11.25
N TYR A 250 6.46 2.35 -12.33
CA TYR A 250 5.95 1.49 -13.38
C TYR A 250 7.07 0.73 -14.11
N GLU A 251 8.14 1.41 -14.52
CA GLU A 251 9.29 0.83 -15.21
C GLU A 251 10.03 -0.19 -14.32
N SER A 252 10.24 0.12 -13.05
CA SER A 252 10.95 -0.74 -12.10
C SER A 252 10.26 -2.10 -11.88
N PHE A 253 8.97 -2.22 -12.19
CA PHE A 253 8.28 -3.50 -12.21
C PHE A 253 8.88 -4.43 -13.26
N TYR A 254 9.07 -3.94 -14.47
CA TYR A 254 9.62 -4.74 -15.58
C TYR A 254 11.11 -4.98 -15.41
N GLU A 255 11.86 -4.04 -14.84
CA GLU A 255 13.24 -4.26 -14.41
C GLU A 255 13.31 -5.43 -13.41
N CYS A 256 12.40 -5.46 -12.46
CA CYS A 256 12.30 -6.52 -11.46
C CYS A 256 11.90 -7.87 -12.08
N LEU A 257 10.97 -7.88 -13.03
CA LEU A 257 10.53 -9.10 -13.73
C LEU A 257 11.62 -9.73 -14.58
N ASN A 258 12.42 -8.90 -15.24
CA ASN A 258 13.45 -9.33 -16.19
C ASN A 258 14.80 -9.60 -15.51
N TYR A 259 14.93 -9.24 -14.23
CA TYR A 259 16.15 -9.50 -13.48
C TYR A 259 16.34 -10.99 -13.23
N GLY A 260 17.38 -11.57 -13.78
CA GLY A 260 17.69 -13.00 -13.72
C GLY A 260 17.38 -13.79 -15.01
N ASP A 261 16.76 -13.16 -16.00
CA ASP A 261 16.63 -13.76 -17.34
C ASP A 261 17.90 -13.53 -18.21
N VAL A 262 18.92 -12.83 -17.68
CA VAL A 262 20.12 -12.40 -18.43
C VAL A 262 21.35 -13.25 -18.12
N ASP A 263 21.30 -14.09 -17.07
CA ASP A 263 22.47 -14.88 -16.58
C ASP A 263 22.18 -16.41 -16.51
N ASP A 264 21.60 -16.99 -17.54
CA ASP A 264 21.63 -18.46 -17.78
C ASP A 264 22.25 -18.78 -19.15
#